data_9505f84d6b689b241c3b0c8860d7c4c2
#
_entry.id   9505f84d6b689b241c3b0c8860d7c4c2
#
_cell.length_a   1.000
_cell.length_b   1.000
_cell.length_c   1.000
_cell.angle_alpha   90.00
_cell.angle_beta   90.00
_cell.angle_gamma   90.00
#
_symmetry.space_group_name_H-M   'P 1'
#
loop_
_entity.id
_entity.type
_entity.pdbx_description
1 polymer ?
#
loop_
_entity_poly.entity_id
_entity_poly.type
_entity_poly.pdbx_seq_one_letter_code
_entity_poly.pdbx_strand_id
1 'polypeptide(L)'
;MILLVPSLIITLMYFMFAEVPQRPGAPSPFDNACLIILGVFPLIVMFLITSITMQRERVSGTRERILTTPLRRLDLLAAYGTAFSIAAAAQATLACVVSFWFLGLNTAGSPVWVFVIAIVNAVLGVGLGLLCSAFARTEFQAVQFMPLVIAPQLLLCGIIVPRALLPDWLQWISNALPASYALEALQQVGAYPELTSVAVRDIAIVVGFAVVAMGLAAATLRRRTP
;
A
#
# COMPACT_ATOMS: atom_id res chain seq x y z
N MET A 1 -13.89 3.87 10.40
CA MET A 1 -13.72 5.19 9.77
C MET A 1 -12.41 5.30 8.95
N ILE A 2 -11.24 4.93 9.48
CA ILE A 2 -9.95 5.07 8.75
C ILE A 2 -9.91 4.26 7.44
N LEU A 3 -10.58 3.11 7.37
CA LEU A 3 -10.69 2.29 6.15
C LEU A 3 -11.39 3.00 4.98
N LEU A 4 -12.20 4.02 5.27
CA LEU A 4 -12.92 4.80 4.26
C LEU A 4 -12.07 5.96 3.67
N VAL A 5 -10.91 6.24 4.25
CA VAL A 5 -10.08 7.40 3.85
C VAL A 5 -9.71 7.39 2.37
N PRO A 6 -9.25 6.29 1.75
CA PRO A 6 -8.94 6.30 0.32
C PRO A 6 -10.17 6.63 -0.54
N SER A 7 -11.32 6.03 -0.21
CA SER A 7 -12.57 6.29 -0.96
C SER A 7 -13.01 7.74 -0.84
N LEU A 8 -12.88 8.33 0.36
CA LEU A 8 -13.21 9.74 0.58
C LEU A 8 -12.30 10.67 -0.26
N ILE A 9 -10.99 10.39 -0.27
CA ILE A 9 -10.03 11.21 -1.01
C ILE A 9 -10.30 11.11 -2.52
N ILE A 10 -10.58 9.91 -3.03
CA ILE A 10 -10.92 9.72 -4.45
C ILE A 10 -12.21 10.49 -4.80
N THR A 11 -13.21 10.44 -3.92
CA THR A 11 -14.47 11.20 -4.12
C THR A 11 -14.23 12.70 -4.13
N LEU A 12 -13.42 13.22 -3.22
CA LEU A 12 -13.05 14.65 -3.22
C LEU A 12 -12.31 15.05 -4.49
N MET A 13 -11.37 14.20 -4.94
CA MET A 13 -10.64 14.43 -6.19
C MET A 13 -11.57 14.43 -7.40
N TYR A 14 -12.57 13.55 -7.45
CA TYR A 14 -13.55 13.54 -8.51
C TYR A 14 -14.21 14.92 -8.66
N PHE A 15 -14.67 15.52 -7.55
CA PHE A 15 -15.26 16.86 -7.58
C PHE A 15 -14.24 17.96 -7.96
N MET A 16 -12.97 17.81 -7.57
CA MET A 16 -11.91 18.75 -7.98
C MET A 16 -11.66 18.73 -9.50
N PHE A 17 -11.76 17.55 -10.12
CA PHE A 17 -11.54 17.40 -11.57
C PHE A 17 -12.79 17.54 -12.41
N ALA A 18 -14.00 17.65 -11.80
CA ALA A 18 -15.28 17.70 -12.50
C ALA A 18 -15.38 18.87 -13.50
N GLU A 19 -14.73 20.00 -13.20
CA GLU A 19 -14.75 21.19 -14.05
C GLU A 19 -13.47 21.36 -14.90
N VAL A 20 -12.51 20.43 -14.80
CA VAL A 20 -11.26 20.51 -15.58
C VAL A 20 -11.54 20.10 -17.02
N PRO A 21 -11.24 20.98 -18.02
CA PRO A 21 -11.47 20.67 -19.43
C PRO A 21 -10.69 19.42 -19.85
N GLN A 22 -11.39 18.44 -20.41
CA GLN A 22 -10.77 17.25 -20.96
C GLN A 22 -10.19 17.54 -22.34
N ARG A 23 -8.94 17.15 -22.56
CA ARG A 23 -8.32 17.24 -23.89
C ARG A 23 -8.80 16.05 -24.74
N PRO A 24 -9.34 16.29 -25.95
CA PRO A 24 -9.73 15.20 -26.84
C PRO A 24 -8.56 14.24 -27.10
N GLY A 25 -8.77 12.93 -26.85
CA GLY A 25 -7.77 11.89 -27.09
C GLY A 25 -6.73 11.68 -25.99
N ALA A 26 -6.77 12.41 -24.89
CA ALA A 26 -5.94 12.14 -23.70
C ALA A 26 -6.75 11.45 -22.61
N PRO A 27 -6.11 10.59 -21.76
CA PRO A 27 -6.76 10.06 -20.57
C PRO A 27 -7.30 11.20 -19.70
N SER A 28 -8.44 10.99 -19.05
CA SER A 28 -8.98 12.03 -18.19
C SER A 28 -8.01 12.34 -17.06
N PRO A 29 -7.83 13.60 -16.64
CA PRO A 29 -6.97 13.93 -15.50
C PRO A 29 -7.40 13.21 -14.23
N PHE A 30 -8.70 12.96 -14.07
CA PHE A 30 -9.25 12.17 -12.96
C PHE A 30 -8.79 10.72 -13.00
N ASP A 31 -8.84 10.04 -14.17
CA ASP A 31 -8.48 8.63 -14.26
C ASP A 31 -7.03 8.39 -13.86
N ASN A 32 -6.12 9.23 -14.36
CA ASN A 32 -4.70 9.12 -14.00
C ASN A 32 -4.48 9.39 -12.49
N ALA A 33 -5.09 10.43 -11.95
CA ALA A 33 -4.98 10.78 -10.55
C ALA A 33 -5.61 9.72 -9.64
N CYS A 34 -6.73 9.13 -10.03
CA CYS A 34 -7.41 8.06 -9.32
C CYS A 34 -6.51 6.80 -9.22
N LEU A 35 -5.87 6.39 -10.32
CA LEU A 35 -4.92 5.28 -10.32
C LEU A 35 -3.74 5.53 -9.38
N ILE A 36 -3.21 6.76 -9.35
CA ILE A 36 -2.14 7.13 -8.41
C ILE A 36 -2.61 6.96 -6.96
N ILE A 37 -3.82 7.44 -6.63
CA ILE A 37 -4.37 7.32 -5.28
C ILE A 37 -4.62 5.87 -4.91
N LEU A 38 -5.18 5.07 -5.81
CA LEU A 38 -5.38 3.63 -5.60
C LEU A 38 -4.04 2.89 -5.39
N GLY A 39 -2.96 3.38 -6.02
CA GLY A 39 -1.61 2.84 -5.82
C GLY A 39 -0.96 3.26 -4.51
N VAL A 40 -1.33 4.38 -3.91
CA VAL A 40 -0.58 4.98 -2.79
C VAL A 40 -1.34 4.89 -1.48
N PHE A 41 -2.60 5.32 -1.45
CA PHE A 41 -3.34 5.49 -0.20
C PHE A 41 -3.65 4.18 0.53
N PRO A 42 -4.02 3.07 -0.13
CA PRO A 42 -4.21 1.81 0.56
C PRO A 42 -2.96 1.35 1.31
N LEU A 43 -1.79 1.51 0.71
CA LEU A 43 -0.50 1.21 1.34
C LEU A 43 -0.27 2.08 2.58
N ILE A 44 -0.44 3.41 2.47
CA ILE A 44 -0.21 4.35 3.56
C ILE A 44 -1.15 4.06 4.73
N VAL A 45 -2.44 3.93 4.47
CA VAL A 45 -3.46 3.74 5.50
C VAL A 45 -3.24 2.41 6.23
N MET A 46 -2.96 1.34 5.50
CA MET A 46 -2.70 0.03 6.11
C MET A 46 -1.39 0.00 6.87
N PHE A 47 -0.35 0.68 6.39
CA PHE A 47 0.89 0.88 7.14
C PHE A 47 0.62 1.54 8.49
N LEU A 48 -0.13 2.65 8.52
CA LEU A 48 -0.44 3.39 9.75
C LEU A 48 -1.27 2.56 10.72
N ILE A 49 -2.38 1.97 10.24
CA ILE A 49 -3.28 1.17 11.08
C ILE A 49 -2.50 0.02 11.73
N THR A 50 -1.75 -0.73 10.93
CA THR A 50 -1.01 -1.89 11.41
C THR A 50 0.09 -1.49 12.38
N SER A 51 0.86 -0.45 12.05
CA SER A 51 1.97 0.01 12.89
C SER A 51 1.50 0.51 14.26
N ILE A 52 0.43 1.34 14.28
CA ILE A 52 -0.13 1.90 15.52
C ILE A 52 -0.80 0.80 16.35
N THR A 53 -1.62 -0.06 15.74
CA THR A 53 -2.35 -1.11 16.46
C THR A 53 -1.38 -2.09 17.11
N MET A 54 -0.37 -2.53 16.38
CA MET A 54 0.66 -3.43 16.93
C MET A 54 1.45 -2.79 18.07
N GLN A 55 1.72 -1.48 17.99
CA GLN A 55 2.42 -0.78 19.05
C GLN A 55 1.54 -0.61 20.29
N ARG A 56 0.26 -0.28 20.09
CA ARG A 56 -0.72 -0.18 21.19
C ARG A 56 -0.87 -1.49 21.95
N GLU A 57 -0.92 -2.63 21.25
CA GLU A 57 -1.01 -3.94 21.89
C GLU A 57 0.25 -4.33 22.69
N ARG A 58 1.42 -3.82 22.26
CA ARG A 58 2.64 -4.01 23.03
C ARG A 58 2.64 -3.22 24.35
N VAL A 59 2.14 -1.98 24.31
CA VAL A 59 2.12 -1.09 25.48
C VAL A 59 1.02 -1.50 26.47
N SER A 60 -0.12 -2.01 26.00
CA SER A 60 -1.24 -2.44 26.85
C SER A 60 -1.02 -3.76 27.58
N GLY A 61 0.10 -4.48 27.34
CA GLY A 61 0.36 -5.77 27.95
C GLY A 61 -0.52 -6.92 27.44
N THR A 62 -1.43 -6.66 26.50
CA THR A 62 -2.30 -7.69 25.90
C THR A 62 -1.47 -8.80 25.25
N ARG A 63 -0.34 -8.44 24.64
CA ARG A 63 0.60 -9.37 24.04
C ARG A 63 1.26 -10.29 25.07
N GLU A 64 1.58 -9.81 26.26
CA GLU A 64 2.16 -10.63 27.34
C GLU A 64 1.16 -11.66 27.83
N ARG A 65 -0.12 -11.29 27.96
CA ARG A 65 -1.21 -12.22 28.32
C ARG A 65 -1.39 -13.32 27.26
N ILE A 66 -1.31 -12.99 25.97
CA ILE A 66 -1.44 -13.97 24.88
C ILE A 66 -0.21 -14.92 24.88
N LEU A 67 0.97 -14.44 25.21
CA LEU A 67 2.19 -15.24 25.26
C LEU A 67 2.24 -16.21 26.47
N THR A 68 1.33 -16.10 27.44
CA THR A 68 1.15 -17.11 28.50
C THR A 68 0.36 -18.33 28.00
N THR A 69 -0.26 -18.26 26.82
CA THR A 69 -0.91 -19.40 26.17
C THR A 69 0.14 -20.21 25.36
N PRO A 70 -0.12 -21.50 25.07
CA PRO A 70 0.82 -22.37 24.34
C PRO A 70 0.94 -22.02 22.84
N LEU A 71 0.62 -20.79 22.44
CA LEU A 71 0.71 -20.31 21.06
C LEU A 71 2.17 -20.04 20.68
N ARG A 72 2.54 -20.51 19.48
CA ARG A 72 3.83 -20.16 18.87
C ARG A 72 3.77 -18.70 18.42
N ARG A 73 4.88 -17.98 18.46
CA ARG A 73 4.98 -16.58 18.07
C ARG A 73 4.65 -16.36 16.59
N LEU A 74 5.00 -17.34 15.76
CA LEU A 74 4.65 -17.32 14.34
C LEU A 74 3.14 -17.39 14.14
N ASP A 75 2.42 -18.16 14.97
CA ASP A 75 0.96 -18.27 14.90
C ASP A 75 0.30 -16.93 15.23
N LEU A 76 0.83 -16.23 16.23
CA LEU A 76 0.34 -14.90 16.60
C LEU A 76 0.56 -13.88 15.47
N LEU A 77 1.76 -13.86 14.87
CA LEU A 77 2.04 -12.94 13.78
C LEU A 77 1.28 -13.28 12.52
N ALA A 78 1.11 -14.57 12.23
CA ALA A 78 0.27 -15.03 11.14
C ALA A 78 -1.19 -14.61 11.34
N ALA A 79 -1.71 -14.71 12.58
CA ALA A 79 -3.05 -14.26 12.92
C ALA A 79 -3.23 -12.74 12.69
N TYR A 80 -2.28 -11.92 13.17
CA TYR A 80 -2.32 -10.47 12.92
C TYR A 80 -2.14 -10.14 11.43
N GLY A 81 -1.16 -10.77 10.78
CA GLY A 81 -0.90 -10.58 9.36
C GLY A 81 -2.13 -10.91 8.50
N THR A 82 -2.81 -12.03 8.80
CA THR A 82 -4.02 -12.42 8.08
C THR A 82 -5.19 -11.48 8.37
N ALA A 83 -5.43 -11.12 9.65
CA ALA A 83 -6.51 -10.19 10.02
C ALA A 83 -6.33 -8.82 9.36
N PHE A 84 -5.12 -8.25 9.40
CA PHE A 84 -4.84 -6.98 8.74
C PHE A 84 -4.86 -7.10 7.21
N SER A 85 -4.45 -8.24 6.63
CA SER A 85 -4.54 -8.45 5.18
C SER A 85 -5.99 -8.54 4.70
N ILE A 86 -6.89 -9.13 5.48
CA ILE A 86 -8.33 -9.13 5.19
C ILE A 86 -8.88 -7.69 5.24
N ALA A 87 -8.51 -6.92 6.26
CA ALA A 87 -8.89 -5.52 6.34
C ALA A 87 -8.32 -4.69 5.17
N ALA A 88 -7.08 -4.95 4.77
CA ALA A 88 -6.43 -4.33 3.62
C ALA A 88 -7.17 -4.65 2.31
N ALA A 89 -7.53 -5.92 2.10
CA ALA A 89 -8.30 -6.34 0.94
C ALA A 89 -9.68 -5.67 0.91
N ALA A 90 -10.38 -5.64 2.04
CA ALA A 90 -11.69 -4.98 2.14
C ALA A 90 -11.58 -3.47 1.84
N GLN A 91 -10.57 -2.79 2.37
CA GLN A 91 -10.33 -1.37 2.12
C GLN A 91 -10.02 -1.08 0.64
N ALA A 92 -9.07 -1.82 0.05
CA ALA A 92 -8.68 -1.64 -1.35
C ALA A 92 -9.85 -1.95 -2.29
N THR A 93 -10.60 -3.03 -2.00
CA THR A 93 -11.82 -3.38 -2.76
C THR A 93 -12.85 -2.26 -2.68
N LEU A 94 -13.11 -1.71 -1.49
CA LEU A 94 -14.04 -0.60 -1.35
C LEU A 94 -13.61 0.64 -2.14
N ALA A 95 -12.32 1.00 -2.09
CA ALA A 95 -11.78 2.11 -2.86
C ALA A 95 -11.95 1.88 -4.37
N CYS A 96 -11.66 0.68 -4.87
CA CYS A 96 -11.86 0.33 -6.28
C CYS A 96 -13.35 0.33 -6.67
N VAL A 97 -14.24 -0.22 -5.84
CA VAL A 97 -15.70 -0.21 -6.07
C VAL A 97 -16.19 1.22 -6.21
N VAL A 98 -15.83 2.10 -5.27
CA VAL A 98 -16.21 3.52 -5.36
C VAL A 98 -15.67 4.16 -6.64
N SER A 99 -14.42 3.91 -7.00
CA SER A 99 -13.79 4.48 -8.20
C SER A 99 -14.50 4.05 -9.49
N PHE A 100 -14.77 2.75 -9.65
CA PHE A 100 -15.34 2.22 -10.90
C PHE A 100 -16.85 2.41 -11.00
N TRP A 101 -17.62 2.11 -9.93
CA TRP A 101 -19.09 2.12 -10.01
C TRP A 101 -19.72 3.47 -9.69
N PHE A 102 -19.13 4.26 -8.81
CA PHE A 102 -19.71 5.54 -8.40
C PHE A 102 -19.10 6.73 -9.13
N LEU A 103 -17.79 6.67 -9.43
CA LEU A 103 -17.06 7.80 -9.99
C LEU A 103 -16.71 7.61 -11.47
N GLY A 104 -16.99 6.44 -12.05
CA GLY A 104 -16.83 6.19 -13.47
C GLY A 104 -15.37 6.16 -13.94
N LEU A 105 -14.46 5.63 -13.11
CA LEU A 105 -13.06 5.43 -13.49
C LEU A 105 -12.96 4.59 -14.76
N ASN A 106 -12.28 5.10 -15.77
CA ASN A 106 -12.02 4.41 -17.02
C ASN A 106 -10.55 3.96 -17.10
N THR A 107 -10.36 2.68 -17.41
CA THR A 107 -9.04 2.11 -17.68
C THR A 107 -9.08 1.35 -19.00
N ALA A 108 -7.98 1.39 -19.77
CA ALA A 108 -7.90 0.62 -21.01
C ALA A 108 -7.91 -0.89 -20.75
N GLY A 109 -7.26 -1.32 -19.66
CA GLY A 109 -7.20 -2.71 -19.25
C GLY A 109 -8.32 -3.13 -18.31
N SER A 110 -8.38 -4.43 -18.01
CA SER A 110 -9.41 -5.00 -17.14
C SER A 110 -9.35 -4.43 -15.71
N PRO A 111 -10.49 -3.95 -15.16
CA PRO A 111 -10.58 -3.49 -13.76
C PRO A 111 -10.06 -4.49 -12.73
N VAL A 112 -10.18 -5.79 -13.00
CA VAL A 112 -9.73 -6.86 -12.09
C VAL A 112 -8.27 -6.69 -11.70
N TRP A 113 -7.41 -6.26 -12.63
CA TRP A 113 -6.00 -6.05 -12.35
C TRP A 113 -5.75 -4.85 -11.44
N VAL A 114 -6.57 -3.79 -11.56
CA VAL A 114 -6.52 -2.65 -10.63
C VAL A 114 -6.85 -3.11 -9.21
N PHE A 115 -7.89 -3.95 -9.04
CA PHE A 115 -8.22 -4.54 -7.74
C PHE A 115 -7.06 -5.38 -7.18
N VAL A 116 -6.49 -6.26 -7.99
CA VAL A 116 -5.37 -7.12 -7.57
C VAL A 116 -4.18 -6.28 -7.11
N ILE A 117 -3.77 -5.29 -7.91
CA ILE A 117 -2.61 -4.45 -7.58
C ILE A 117 -2.89 -3.63 -6.32
N ALA A 118 -4.07 -3.03 -6.18
CA ALA A 118 -4.43 -2.24 -5.01
C ALA A 118 -4.46 -3.10 -3.73
N ILE A 119 -5.00 -4.33 -3.80
CA ILE A 119 -5.01 -5.27 -2.66
C ILE A 119 -3.59 -5.68 -2.28
N VAL A 120 -2.78 -6.10 -3.26
CA VAL A 120 -1.38 -6.52 -3.01
C VAL A 120 -0.58 -5.38 -2.39
N ASN A 121 -0.77 -4.16 -2.89
CA ASN A 121 -0.08 -2.99 -2.35
C ASN A 121 -0.56 -2.61 -0.94
N ALA A 122 -1.85 -2.77 -0.64
CA ALA A 122 -2.37 -2.60 0.72
C ALA A 122 -1.80 -3.66 1.69
N VAL A 123 -1.66 -4.91 1.25
CA VAL A 123 -1.02 -6.00 2.01
C VAL A 123 0.47 -5.72 2.23
N LEU A 124 1.15 -5.13 1.25
CA LEU A 124 2.51 -4.64 1.42
C LEU A 124 2.57 -3.59 2.55
N GLY A 125 1.61 -2.66 2.59
CA GLY A 125 1.47 -1.69 3.69
C GLY A 125 1.35 -2.36 5.06
N VAL A 126 0.59 -3.45 5.16
CA VAL A 126 0.51 -4.28 6.38
C VAL A 126 1.88 -4.84 6.75
N GLY A 127 2.59 -5.46 5.81
CA GLY A 127 3.92 -6.04 6.05
C GLY A 127 4.93 -5.01 6.55
N LEU A 128 5.00 -3.85 5.89
CA LEU A 128 5.86 -2.74 6.29
C LEU A 128 5.46 -2.16 7.66
N GLY A 129 4.15 -2.03 7.93
CA GLY A 129 3.63 -1.57 9.22
C GLY A 129 3.99 -2.52 10.37
N LEU A 130 3.83 -3.84 10.17
CA LEU A 130 4.26 -4.86 11.12
C LEU A 130 5.77 -4.78 11.39
N LEU A 131 6.57 -4.65 10.34
CA LEU A 131 8.03 -4.55 10.42
C LEU A 131 8.45 -3.30 11.20
N CYS A 132 7.93 -2.12 10.84
CA CYS A 132 8.27 -0.85 11.49
C CYS A 132 7.81 -0.82 12.95
N SER A 133 6.65 -1.41 13.27
CA SER A 133 6.18 -1.53 14.64
C SER A 133 7.16 -2.28 15.55
N ALA A 134 7.98 -3.17 14.98
CA ALA A 134 8.98 -3.93 15.74
C ALA A 134 10.10 -3.03 16.32
N PHE A 135 10.38 -1.91 15.66
CA PHE A 135 11.42 -0.95 16.04
C PHE A 135 10.88 0.24 16.83
N ALA A 136 9.57 0.51 16.77
CA ALA A 136 8.93 1.59 17.51
C ALA A 136 8.87 1.25 19.01
N ARG A 137 9.11 2.24 19.87
CA ARG A 137 8.97 2.15 21.34
C ARG A 137 7.68 2.81 21.84
N THR A 138 7.12 3.74 21.07
CA THR A 138 5.89 4.47 21.39
C THR A 138 4.98 4.53 20.16
N GLU A 139 3.67 4.78 20.37
CA GLU A 139 2.73 5.00 19.26
C GLU A 139 3.16 6.20 18.39
N PHE A 140 3.67 7.27 19.02
CA PHE A 140 4.16 8.45 18.31
C PHE A 140 5.35 8.11 17.40
N GLN A 141 6.29 7.30 17.87
CA GLN A 141 7.42 6.85 17.05
C GLN A 141 6.97 5.96 15.90
N ALA A 142 5.95 5.11 16.11
CA ALA A 142 5.36 4.29 15.04
C ALA A 142 4.79 5.18 13.91
N VAL A 143 4.15 6.30 14.26
CA VAL A 143 3.67 7.28 13.28
C VAL A 143 4.82 8.00 12.58
N GLN A 144 5.91 8.33 13.29
CA GLN A 144 7.08 9.00 12.71
C GLN A 144 7.84 8.13 11.69
N PHE A 145 7.72 6.79 11.76
CA PHE A 145 8.25 5.91 10.72
C PHE A 145 7.51 6.04 9.38
N MET A 146 6.26 6.52 9.39
CA MET A 146 5.50 6.71 8.15
C MET A 146 6.20 7.67 7.18
N PRO A 147 6.53 8.94 7.52
CA PRO A 147 7.23 9.80 6.58
C PRO A 147 8.62 9.24 6.19
N LEU A 148 9.32 8.58 7.11
CA LEU A 148 10.63 8.01 6.82
C LEU A 148 10.57 6.88 5.78
N VAL A 149 9.56 6.03 5.84
CA VAL A 149 9.40 4.86 4.94
C VAL A 149 8.60 5.22 3.69
N ILE A 150 7.56 6.04 3.83
CA ILE A 150 6.62 6.33 2.74
C ILE A 150 7.06 7.53 1.89
N ALA A 151 7.63 8.59 2.47
CA ALA A 151 8.00 9.76 1.69
C ALA A 151 9.02 9.46 0.57
N PRO A 152 10.10 8.68 0.78
CA PRO A 152 10.98 8.30 -0.31
C PRO A 152 10.25 7.52 -1.41
N GLN A 153 9.30 6.65 -1.04
CA GLN A 153 8.50 5.91 -2.00
C GLN A 153 7.64 6.83 -2.86
N LEU A 154 6.95 7.82 -2.24
CA LEU A 154 6.11 8.78 -2.97
C LEU A 154 6.92 9.68 -3.91
N LEU A 155 8.09 10.12 -3.46
CA LEU A 155 8.92 11.02 -4.25
C LEU A 155 9.56 10.32 -5.47
N LEU A 156 9.92 9.03 -5.32
CA LEU A 156 10.70 8.31 -6.32
C LEU A 156 9.88 7.29 -7.13
N CYS A 157 8.59 7.08 -6.83
CA CYS A 157 7.75 6.12 -7.56
C CYS A 157 7.32 6.59 -8.97
N GLY A 158 7.65 7.83 -9.36
CA GLY A 158 7.33 8.34 -10.69
C GLY A 158 6.09 9.24 -10.75
N ILE A 159 5.50 9.62 -9.61
CA ILE A 159 4.36 10.55 -9.57
C ILE A 159 4.77 11.96 -9.98
N ILE A 160 5.89 12.46 -9.43
CA ILE A 160 6.35 13.84 -9.63
C ILE A 160 7.19 13.95 -10.91
N VAL A 161 8.16 13.05 -11.05
CA VAL A 161 9.03 12.96 -12.21
C VAL A 161 9.04 11.52 -12.69
N PRO A 162 8.76 11.26 -13.99
CA PRO A 162 8.85 9.92 -14.56
C PRO A 162 10.20 9.26 -14.23
N ARG A 163 10.20 7.99 -13.82
CA ARG A 163 11.41 7.27 -13.38
C ARG A 163 12.55 7.31 -14.40
N ALA A 164 12.22 7.26 -15.69
CA ALA A 164 13.19 7.33 -16.78
C ALA A 164 13.95 8.67 -16.86
N LEU A 165 13.44 9.73 -16.27
CA LEU A 165 14.05 11.06 -16.23
C LEU A 165 14.82 11.33 -14.94
N LEU A 166 14.81 10.41 -13.99
CA LEU A 166 15.60 10.54 -12.75
C LEU A 166 17.09 10.31 -13.06
N PRO A 167 17.99 10.98 -12.33
CA PRO A 167 19.42 10.64 -12.35
C PRO A 167 19.67 9.17 -11.99
N ASP A 168 20.70 8.53 -12.54
CA ASP A 168 20.97 7.10 -12.40
C ASP A 168 20.97 6.63 -10.92
N TRP A 169 21.60 7.37 -10.03
CA TRP A 169 21.64 7.02 -8.61
C TRP A 169 20.26 7.06 -7.92
N LEU A 170 19.35 7.95 -8.35
CA LEU A 170 17.97 7.98 -7.86
C LEU A 170 17.14 6.84 -8.48
N GLN A 171 17.40 6.46 -9.72
CA GLN A 171 16.76 5.28 -10.33
C GLN A 171 17.11 4.01 -9.56
N TRP A 172 18.36 3.85 -9.13
CA TRP A 172 18.77 2.70 -8.29
C TRP A 172 17.97 2.65 -6.98
N ILE A 173 17.79 3.79 -6.31
CA ILE A 173 16.96 3.86 -5.09
C ILE A 173 15.49 3.56 -5.43
N SER A 174 14.94 4.15 -6.49
CA SER A 174 13.58 3.90 -6.96
C SER A 174 13.32 2.41 -7.23
N ASN A 175 14.30 1.72 -7.79
CA ASN A 175 14.22 0.27 -8.06
C ASN A 175 14.22 -0.59 -6.78
N ALA A 176 14.69 -0.06 -5.66
CA ALA A 176 14.61 -0.73 -4.37
C ALA A 176 13.27 -0.46 -3.64
N LEU A 177 12.42 0.43 -4.17
CA LEU A 177 11.18 0.86 -3.53
C LEU A 177 9.95 0.19 -4.16
N PRO A 178 9.18 -0.60 -3.41
CA PRO A 178 8.07 -1.39 -3.96
C PRO A 178 6.90 -0.57 -4.50
N ALA A 179 6.63 0.63 -3.96
CA ALA A 179 5.56 1.49 -4.47
C ALA A 179 5.80 1.95 -5.92
N SER A 180 7.06 1.99 -6.37
CA SER A 180 7.42 2.30 -7.76
C SER A 180 6.83 1.28 -8.73
N TYR A 181 6.91 0.00 -8.38
CA TYR A 181 6.36 -1.09 -9.18
C TYR A 181 4.84 -1.15 -9.13
N ALA A 182 4.24 -0.92 -7.94
CA ALA A 182 2.79 -0.88 -7.81
C ALA A 182 2.17 0.22 -8.67
N LEU A 183 2.78 1.40 -8.69
CA LEU A 183 2.31 2.51 -9.51
C LEU A 183 2.53 2.26 -11.00
N GLU A 184 3.71 1.75 -11.40
CA GLU A 184 4.00 1.39 -12.79
C GLU A 184 3.00 0.35 -13.32
N ALA A 185 2.70 -0.69 -12.53
CA ALA A 185 1.71 -1.70 -12.88
C ALA A 185 0.30 -1.10 -13.08
N LEU A 186 -0.14 -0.18 -12.19
CA LEU A 186 -1.43 0.51 -12.34
C LEU A 186 -1.47 1.40 -13.58
N GLN A 187 -0.40 2.13 -13.88
CA GLN A 187 -0.30 2.94 -15.08
C GLN A 187 -0.32 2.09 -16.35
N GLN A 188 0.33 0.91 -16.34
CA GLN A 188 0.28 -0.03 -17.46
C GLN A 188 -1.16 -0.54 -17.69
N VAL A 189 -1.87 -0.93 -16.63
CA VAL A 189 -3.28 -1.35 -16.75
C VAL A 189 -4.18 -0.18 -17.19
N GLY A 190 -3.88 1.04 -16.76
CA GLY A 190 -4.60 2.23 -17.22
C GLY A 190 -4.41 2.54 -18.71
N ALA A 191 -3.24 2.24 -19.26
CA ALA A 191 -2.86 2.60 -20.63
C ALA A 191 -3.08 1.51 -21.67
N TYR A 192 -3.02 0.23 -21.30
CA TYR A 192 -3.07 -0.90 -22.25
C TYR A 192 -4.25 -1.84 -21.98
N PRO A 193 -4.94 -2.30 -23.05
CA PRO A 193 -6.09 -3.21 -22.92
C PRO A 193 -5.70 -4.59 -22.37
N GLU A 194 -4.50 -5.05 -22.70
CA GLU A 194 -3.98 -6.35 -22.27
C GLU A 194 -2.97 -6.18 -21.13
N LEU A 195 -2.89 -7.21 -20.28
CA LEU A 195 -1.89 -7.22 -19.21
C LEU A 195 -0.48 -7.37 -19.82
N THR A 196 0.30 -6.30 -19.69
CA THR A 196 1.66 -6.27 -20.22
C THR A 196 2.60 -7.16 -19.39
N SER A 197 3.66 -7.68 -20.01
CA SER A 197 4.72 -8.41 -19.28
C SER A 197 5.37 -7.57 -18.18
N VAL A 198 5.42 -6.24 -18.37
CA VAL A 198 5.88 -5.27 -17.36
C VAL A 198 4.97 -5.30 -16.14
N ALA A 199 3.65 -5.20 -16.33
CA ALA A 199 2.70 -5.22 -15.22
C ALA A 199 2.75 -6.55 -14.44
N VAL A 200 2.89 -7.70 -15.13
CA VAL A 200 3.04 -9.01 -14.46
C VAL A 200 4.31 -9.06 -13.62
N ARG A 201 5.44 -8.62 -14.19
CA ARG A 201 6.71 -8.53 -13.46
C ARG A 201 6.57 -7.66 -12.21
N ASP A 202 5.96 -6.51 -12.34
CA ASP A 202 5.85 -5.52 -11.27
C ASP A 202 4.94 -6.01 -10.14
N ILE A 203 3.81 -6.65 -10.48
CA ILE A 203 2.95 -7.31 -9.49
C ILE A 203 3.74 -8.38 -8.74
N ALA A 204 4.50 -9.22 -9.44
CA ALA A 204 5.31 -10.27 -8.81
C ALA A 204 6.37 -9.67 -7.85
N ILE A 205 6.99 -8.56 -8.23
CA ILE A 205 7.95 -7.83 -7.38
C ILE A 205 7.26 -7.30 -6.12
N VAL A 206 6.09 -6.66 -6.24
CA VAL A 206 5.34 -6.13 -5.08
C VAL A 206 4.92 -7.26 -4.14
N VAL A 207 4.44 -8.39 -4.67
CA VAL A 207 4.15 -9.59 -3.88
C VAL A 207 5.40 -10.09 -3.15
N GLY A 208 6.53 -10.16 -3.84
CA GLY A 208 7.82 -10.53 -3.25
C GLY A 208 8.20 -9.62 -2.07
N PHE A 209 8.09 -8.30 -2.25
CA PHE A 209 8.34 -7.34 -1.17
C PHE A 209 7.37 -7.52 0.00
N ALA A 210 6.08 -7.77 -0.24
CA ALA A 210 5.09 -8.00 0.81
C ALA A 210 5.44 -9.26 1.62
N VAL A 211 5.80 -10.36 0.96
CA VAL A 211 6.22 -11.61 1.61
C VAL A 211 7.50 -11.39 2.43
N VAL A 212 8.50 -10.72 1.86
CA VAL A 212 9.76 -10.40 2.54
C VAL A 212 9.51 -9.52 3.76
N ALA A 213 8.69 -8.46 3.63
CA ALA A 213 8.36 -7.57 4.75
C ALA A 213 7.67 -8.33 5.89
N MET A 214 6.70 -9.20 5.58
CA MET A 214 6.04 -10.05 6.57
C MET A 214 7.00 -11.06 7.21
N GLY A 215 7.89 -11.68 6.41
CA GLY A 215 8.91 -12.60 6.90
C GLY A 215 9.91 -11.93 7.83
N LEU A 216 10.37 -10.73 7.49
CA LEU A 216 11.25 -9.92 8.34
C LEU A 216 10.53 -9.48 9.62
N ALA A 217 9.25 -9.08 9.53
CA ALA A 217 8.44 -8.78 10.70
C ALA A 217 8.35 -10.00 11.64
N ALA A 218 8.20 -11.20 11.08
CA ALA A 218 8.21 -12.46 11.85
C ALA A 218 9.56 -12.71 12.52
N ALA A 219 10.65 -12.49 11.82
CA ALA A 219 12.01 -12.69 12.33
C ALA A 219 12.40 -11.69 13.45
N THR A 220 11.89 -10.44 13.37
CA THR A 220 12.20 -9.38 14.36
C THR A 220 11.47 -9.56 15.69
N LEU A 221 10.46 -10.43 15.76
CA LEU A 221 9.79 -10.81 17.02
C LEU A 221 10.64 -11.72 17.93
N ARG A 222 11.97 -11.71 17.78
CA ARG A 222 12.90 -12.45 18.60
C ARG A 222 12.74 -12.15 20.09
N ARG A 223 12.98 -13.18 20.92
CA ARG A 223 12.97 -13.11 22.39
C ARG A 223 13.88 -11.99 22.88
N ARG A 224 13.33 -11.02 23.60
CA ARG A 224 14.06 -10.51 24.75
C ARG A 224 13.83 -11.53 25.86
N THR A 225 14.76 -12.45 26.02
CA THR A 225 14.96 -13.13 27.32
C THR A 225 15.42 -12.04 28.28
N PRO A 226 14.88 -11.99 29.50
CA PRO A 226 15.33 -11.04 30.50
C PRO A 226 16.80 -11.20 30.80
#